data_258d2758ad351a9f6ad19ec46a56fdc4
#
_entry.id   258d2758ad351a9f6ad19ec46a56fdc4
#
_cell.length_a   1.000
_cell.length_b   1.000
_cell.length_c   1.000
_cell.angle_alpha   90.00
_cell.angle_beta   90.00
_cell.angle_gamma   90.00
#
_symmetry.space_group_name_H-M   'P 1'
#
loop_
_entity.id
_entity.type
_entity.pdbx_description
1 polymer ?
#
loop_
_entity_poly.entity_id
_entity_poly.type
_entity_poly.pdbx_seq_one_letter_code
_entity_poly.pdbx_strand_id
1 'polypeptide(L)'
;SWSLTPGGRYYVIRNGSSLVAFRLGDERAAGLRMVGAHTDSPCLMVKPNPDLSRHGCYQLGVEVYGGALLNPWFDRDLSLAGRVSYSRRDGALATALVDLREPVAVIPSLAIHLDREANSSRSVNPQTDILPLLCLPGDGEEPALRTLLAEHLRSLGLDPVEVLDYELNLYDTQPPAQVGLQGEFITSARLDNLLSCYTGLRALLESDGRQPALLVCNDHEEVGSVSAAGAQGPFLRSVLSRIAGDAETCACLVDRSMLISADNAHAVHPNFADRHDGNHGPRLGGGPVIKLNVNQRYASNSETSALFRQLAGQVGVPV
;
A
#
# COMPACT_ATOMS: atom_id res chain seq x y z
N SER A 1 27.16 5.36 5.02
CA SER A 1 27.30 4.24 5.98
C SER A 1 26.76 4.66 7.34
N TRP A 2 26.02 3.78 8.03
CA TRP A 2 25.55 4.06 9.39
C TRP A 2 26.67 3.88 10.40
N SER A 3 26.77 4.81 11.33
CA SER A 3 27.48 4.61 12.60
C SER A 3 26.43 4.18 13.63
N LEU A 4 26.28 2.87 13.83
CA LEU A 4 25.29 2.31 14.74
C LEU A 4 25.77 2.42 16.18
N THR A 5 24.99 3.10 17.03
CA THR A 5 25.26 3.29 18.45
C THR A 5 24.12 2.74 19.31
N PRO A 6 24.39 2.26 20.53
CA PRO A 6 23.34 1.88 21.47
C PRO A 6 22.33 3.02 21.68
N GLY A 7 21.04 2.69 21.76
CA GLY A 7 19.94 3.65 21.86
C GLY A 7 19.67 4.50 20.63
N GLY A 8 20.49 4.36 19.57
CA GLY A 8 20.35 5.11 18.33
C GLY A 8 19.07 4.77 17.57
N ARG A 9 18.51 5.77 16.84
CA ARG A 9 17.32 5.63 15.99
C ARG A 9 17.73 5.80 14.54
N TYR A 10 17.26 4.91 13.69
CA TYR A 10 17.65 4.84 12.29
C TYR A 10 16.47 4.50 11.42
N TYR A 11 16.55 4.91 10.15
CA TYR A 11 15.64 4.43 9.12
C TYR A 11 16.36 4.27 7.79
N VAL A 12 15.79 3.48 6.92
CA VAL A 12 16.22 3.30 5.54
C VAL A 12 15.01 3.07 4.65
N ILE A 13 15.04 3.66 3.48
CA ILE A 13 14.01 3.52 2.46
C ILE A 13 14.61 2.75 1.27
N ARG A 14 13.85 1.83 0.71
CA ARG A 14 14.18 1.11 -0.52
C ARG A 14 13.11 1.40 -1.56
N ASN A 15 13.55 1.64 -2.79
CA ASN A 15 12.70 1.95 -3.94
C ASN A 15 11.75 3.18 -3.75
N GLY A 16 11.97 3.99 -2.72
CA GLY A 16 11.08 5.11 -2.39
C GLY A 16 9.73 4.70 -1.80
N SER A 17 9.46 3.40 -1.61
CA SER A 17 8.16 2.86 -1.20
C SER A 17 8.21 1.96 0.02
N SER A 18 9.31 1.24 0.28
CA SER A 18 9.47 0.40 1.47
C SER A 18 10.34 1.08 2.50
N LEU A 19 9.98 0.94 3.78
CA LEU A 19 10.65 1.56 4.92
C LEU A 19 11.04 0.50 5.95
N VAL A 20 12.27 0.58 6.48
CA VAL A 20 12.62 0.01 7.77
C VAL A 20 13.04 1.13 8.70
N ALA A 21 12.40 1.22 9.87
CA ALA A 21 12.78 2.13 10.94
C ALA A 21 13.05 1.32 12.22
N PHE A 22 14.12 1.64 12.94
CA PHE A 22 14.49 0.85 14.12
C PHE A 22 15.20 1.67 15.18
N ARG A 23 15.12 1.16 16.41
CA ARG A 23 15.88 1.62 17.55
C ARG A 23 16.72 0.48 18.10
N LEU A 24 18.00 0.75 18.34
CA LEU A 24 18.92 -0.23 18.90
C LEU A 24 18.84 -0.28 20.43
N GLY A 25 19.03 -1.46 20.98
CA GLY A 25 19.34 -1.66 22.40
C GLY A 25 20.85 -1.61 22.65
N ASP A 26 21.26 -1.93 23.88
CA ASP A 26 22.66 -1.94 24.29
C ASP A 26 23.42 -3.12 23.68
N GLU A 27 22.78 -4.27 23.52
CA GLU A 27 23.35 -5.49 22.95
C GLU A 27 22.80 -5.79 21.55
N ARG A 28 23.68 -6.03 20.58
CA ARG A 28 23.29 -6.32 19.19
C ARG A 28 22.51 -7.63 19.02
N ALA A 29 22.74 -8.60 19.90
CA ALA A 29 22.08 -9.90 19.86
C ALA A 29 20.86 -10.02 20.80
N ALA A 30 20.40 -8.94 21.40
CA ALA A 30 19.31 -8.96 22.39
C ALA A 30 17.94 -9.38 21.84
N GLY A 31 17.79 -9.43 20.50
CA GLY A 31 16.52 -9.64 19.83
C GLY A 31 15.74 -8.34 19.64
N LEU A 32 14.92 -8.27 18.62
CA LEU A 32 14.10 -7.12 18.24
C LEU A 32 12.61 -7.42 18.44
N ARG A 33 11.86 -6.45 18.91
CA ARG A 33 10.41 -6.44 18.84
C ARG A 33 10.03 -5.76 17.54
N MET A 34 9.50 -6.55 16.61
CA MET A 34 9.28 -6.08 15.23
C MET A 34 7.80 -6.04 14.88
N VAL A 35 7.43 -5.05 14.10
CA VAL A 35 6.13 -4.98 13.42
C VAL A 35 6.39 -4.93 11.91
N GLY A 36 5.69 -5.78 11.16
CA GLY A 36 5.67 -5.78 9.70
C GLY A 36 4.30 -5.35 9.19
N ALA A 37 4.28 -4.49 8.17
CA ALA A 37 3.09 -4.03 7.46
C ALA A 37 3.43 -3.80 5.98
N HIS A 38 2.45 -3.43 5.15
CA HIS A 38 2.70 -3.08 3.76
C HIS A 38 2.17 -1.69 3.39
N THR A 39 2.78 -1.09 2.36
CA THR A 39 2.52 0.29 1.94
C THR A 39 1.64 0.40 0.71
N ASP A 40 1.54 -0.68 -0.07
CA ASP A 40 0.74 -0.74 -1.30
C ASP A 40 -0.73 -1.09 -1.01
N SER A 41 -1.57 -0.84 -1.99
CA SER A 41 -3.01 -1.15 -1.98
C SER A 41 -3.45 -1.45 -3.40
N PRO A 42 -4.51 -2.25 -3.63
CA PRO A 42 -5.03 -2.51 -4.95
C PRO A 42 -5.43 -1.22 -5.69
N CYS A 43 -5.07 -1.13 -6.96
CA CYS A 43 -5.35 0.05 -7.77
C CYS A 43 -5.36 -0.27 -9.27
N LEU A 44 -5.57 0.76 -10.09
CA LEU A 44 -5.42 0.70 -11.54
C LEU A 44 -4.10 1.39 -11.93
N MET A 45 -3.13 0.62 -12.39
CA MET A 45 -1.83 1.11 -12.82
C MET A 45 -1.86 1.45 -14.31
N VAL A 46 -1.29 2.60 -14.67
CA VAL A 46 -1.20 3.05 -16.07
C VAL A 46 -0.18 2.21 -16.84
N LYS A 47 -0.58 1.71 -18.01
CA LYS A 47 0.28 0.92 -18.89
C LYS A 47 1.42 1.74 -19.49
N PRO A 48 2.54 1.11 -19.92
CA PRO A 48 3.69 1.83 -20.52
C PRO A 48 3.37 2.62 -21.80
N ASN A 49 2.42 2.14 -22.60
CA ASN A 49 1.87 2.80 -23.78
C ASN A 49 0.34 2.92 -23.61
N PRO A 50 -0.13 3.93 -22.87
CA PRO A 50 -1.50 3.97 -22.41
C PRO A 50 -2.45 4.72 -23.31
N ASP A 51 -1.92 5.55 -24.23
CA ASP A 51 -2.69 6.53 -24.99
C ASP A 51 -3.67 5.87 -25.96
N LEU A 52 -4.94 6.19 -25.82
CA LEU A 52 -6.04 5.65 -26.62
C LEU A 52 -6.98 6.79 -27.03
N SER A 53 -7.14 7.02 -28.33
CA SER A 53 -8.14 7.94 -28.88
C SER A 53 -9.26 7.14 -29.55
N ARG A 54 -10.46 7.15 -28.99
CA ARG A 54 -11.60 6.39 -29.52
C ARG A 54 -12.88 7.21 -29.41
N HIS A 55 -13.67 7.23 -30.49
CA HIS A 55 -15.00 7.88 -30.49
C HIS A 55 -14.99 9.33 -30.00
N GLY A 56 -13.91 10.09 -30.29
CA GLY A 56 -13.78 11.47 -29.85
C GLY A 56 -13.38 11.64 -28.38
N CYS A 57 -12.93 10.59 -27.73
CA CYS A 57 -12.49 10.61 -26.34
C CYS A 57 -11.03 10.16 -26.23
N TYR A 58 -10.28 10.82 -25.34
CA TYR A 58 -8.95 10.38 -24.93
C TYR A 58 -9.04 9.57 -23.64
N GLN A 59 -8.47 8.36 -23.67
CA GLN A 59 -8.49 7.39 -22.58
C GLN A 59 -7.09 6.86 -22.30
N LEU A 60 -6.89 6.29 -21.13
CA LEU A 60 -5.65 5.57 -20.78
C LEU A 60 -5.89 4.06 -20.68
N GLY A 61 -4.94 3.30 -21.22
CA GLY A 61 -4.83 1.87 -20.94
C GLY A 61 -4.31 1.66 -19.52
N VAL A 62 -4.99 0.79 -18.76
CA VAL A 62 -4.63 0.46 -17.38
C VAL A 62 -4.51 -1.03 -17.18
N GLU A 63 -3.77 -1.42 -16.13
CA GLU A 63 -3.65 -2.79 -15.63
C GLU A 63 -4.12 -2.83 -14.17
N VAL A 64 -4.80 -3.91 -13.78
CA VAL A 64 -5.22 -4.09 -12.39
C VAL A 64 -4.03 -4.52 -11.54
N TYR A 65 -3.71 -3.74 -10.53
CA TYR A 65 -2.69 -4.03 -9.54
C TYR A 65 -3.35 -4.66 -8.31
N GLY A 66 -2.96 -5.90 -7.96
CA GLY A 66 -3.49 -6.62 -6.82
C GLY A 66 -4.93 -7.12 -6.97
N GLY A 67 -5.57 -7.45 -5.86
CA GLY A 67 -6.94 -7.97 -5.80
C GLY A 67 -8.02 -6.89 -5.77
N ALA A 68 -8.05 -5.98 -6.74
CA ALA A 68 -9.02 -4.88 -6.77
C ALA A 68 -10.46 -5.35 -7.07
N LEU A 69 -11.42 -4.82 -6.33
CA LEU A 69 -12.84 -4.85 -6.72
C LEU A 69 -13.03 -3.82 -7.84
N LEU A 70 -13.36 -4.27 -9.06
CA LEU A 70 -13.44 -3.36 -10.22
C LEU A 70 -14.70 -2.50 -10.24
N ASN A 71 -15.82 -3.03 -9.75
CA ASN A 71 -17.09 -2.31 -9.76
C ASN A 71 -17.08 -0.94 -9.03
N PRO A 72 -16.40 -0.78 -7.87
CA PRO A 72 -16.31 0.52 -7.18
C PRO A 72 -15.53 1.61 -7.92
N TRP A 73 -14.80 1.28 -8.97
CA TRP A 73 -14.03 2.26 -9.77
C TRP A 73 -14.89 3.03 -10.79
N PHE A 74 -16.06 2.50 -11.11
CA PHE A 74 -17.00 3.21 -12.00
C PHE A 74 -17.61 4.42 -11.30
N ASP A 75 -17.83 5.48 -12.09
CA ASP A 75 -18.49 6.73 -11.68
C ASP A 75 -17.79 7.44 -10.50
N ARG A 76 -16.47 7.26 -10.36
CA ARG A 76 -15.64 7.93 -9.38
C ARG A 76 -14.81 9.02 -10.01
N ASP A 77 -14.59 10.08 -9.24
CA ASP A 77 -13.67 11.15 -9.56
C ASP A 77 -12.24 10.68 -9.30
N LEU A 78 -11.51 10.38 -10.36
CA LEU A 78 -10.18 9.77 -10.28
C LEU A 78 -9.07 10.77 -10.54
N SER A 79 -7.96 10.62 -9.83
CA SER A 79 -6.71 11.32 -10.08
C SER A 79 -5.55 10.35 -10.32
N LEU A 80 -4.39 10.90 -10.67
CA LEU A 80 -3.16 10.17 -10.96
C LEU A 80 -2.05 10.58 -10.00
N ALA A 81 -1.38 9.59 -9.44
CA ALA A 81 -0.17 9.80 -8.64
C ALA A 81 0.86 8.71 -8.90
N GLY A 82 2.14 9.04 -8.67
CA GLY A 82 3.21 8.08 -8.79
C GLY A 82 4.57 8.71 -9.02
N ARG A 83 5.47 7.96 -9.64
CA ARG A 83 6.84 8.36 -9.95
C ARG A 83 7.01 8.56 -11.45
N VAL A 84 7.67 9.65 -11.84
CA VAL A 84 8.02 9.94 -13.23
C VAL A 84 9.53 10.06 -13.33
N SER A 85 10.11 9.36 -14.31
CA SER A 85 11.53 9.40 -14.65
C SER A 85 11.72 10.21 -15.95
N TYR A 86 12.60 11.18 -15.92
CA TYR A 86 12.81 12.11 -17.04
C TYR A 86 14.28 12.47 -17.24
N SER A 87 14.63 12.87 -18.46
CA SER A 87 15.94 13.44 -18.77
C SER A 87 15.95 14.94 -18.49
N ARG A 88 17.09 15.42 -17.96
CA ARG A 88 17.38 16.84 -17.76
C ARG A 88 18.22 17.39 -18.91
N ARG A 89 18.35 18.71 -19.01
CA ARG A 89 19.16 19.38 -20.03
C ARG A 89 20.65 19.02 -19.98
N ASP A 90 21.16 18.68 -18.81
CA ASP A 90 22.54 18.22 -18.64
C ASP A 90 22.74 16.73 -19.01
N GLY A 91 21.70 16.08 -19.54
CA GLY A 91 21.69 14.66 -19.90
C GLY A 91 21.52 13.71 -18.70
N ALA A 92 21.43 14.21 -17.48
CA ALA A 92 21.25 13.37 -16.31
C ALA A 92 19.81 12.83 -16.22
N LEU A 93 19.68 11.57 -15.77
CA LEU A 93 18.40 10.99 -15.36
C LEU A 93 17.95 11.59 -14.03
N ALA A 94 16.70 11.97 -13.95
CA ALA A 94 16.06 12.44 -12.74
C ALA A 94 14.70 11.74 -12.51
N THR A 95 14.24 11.71 -11.27
CA THR A 95 12.92 11.21 -10.90
C THR A 95 12.20 12.24 -10.06
N ALA A 96 10.87 12.30 -10.18
CA ALA A 96 10.01 13.10 -9.34
C ALA A 96 8.76 12.31 -8.95
N LEU A 97 8.26 12.55 -7.77
CA LEU A 97 6.91 12.13 -7.39
C LEU A 97 5.93 13.16 -7.92
N VAL A 98 4.88 12.68 -8.54
CA VAL A 98 3.78 13.50 -9.06
C VAL A 98 2.48 13.08 -8.40
N ASP A 99 1.61 14.05 -8.17
CA ASP A 99 0.25 13.86 -7.69
C ASP A 99 -0.59 15.00 -8.28
N LEU A 100 -1.51 14.66 -9.18
CA LEU A 100 -2.33 15.67 -9.86
C LEU A 100 -3.38 16.27 -8.92
N ARG A 101 -3.80 15.53 -7.89
CA ARG A 101 -4.75 15.92 -6.82
C ARG A 101 -6.16 16.21 -7.28
N GLU A 102 -6.32 16.95 -8.37
CA GLU A 102 -7.62 17.26 -8.95
C GLU A 102 -8.19 16.02 -9.66
N PRO A 103 -9.53 15.89 -9.73
CA PRO A 103 -10.18 14.86 -10.54
C PRO A 103 -9.89 15.10 -12.03
N VAL A 104 -9.11 14.20 -12.63
CA VAL A 104 -8.68 14.31 -14.03
C VAL A 104 -9.20 13.18 -14.90
N ALA A 105 -9.84 12.18 -14.31
CA ALA A 105 -10.33 11.00 -15.03
C ALA A 105 -11.60 10.43 -14.42
N VAL A 106 -12.38 9.74 -15.23
CA VAL A 106 -13.57 9.00 -14.81
C VAL A 106 -13.72 7.74 -15.66
N ILE A 107 -14.23 6.66 -15.05
CA ILE A 107 -14.66 5.45 -15.76
C ILE A 107 -16.21 5.44 -15.74
N PRO A 108 -16.88 5.90 -16.79
CA PRO A 108 -18.34 5.99 -16.75
C PRO A 108 -19.00 4.62 -16.84
N SER A 109 -20.02 4.39 -16.03
CA SER A 109 -20.89 3.22 -16.17
C SER A 109 -21.69 3.28 -17.47
N LEU A 110 -21.92 2.13 -18.07
CA LEU A 110 -22.87 2.02 -19.17
C LEU A 110 -24.30 2.21 -18.66
N ALA A 111 -25.12 2.93 -19.40
CA ALA A 111 -26.52 3.15 -19.03
C ALA A 111 -27.28 1.81 -18.93
N ILE A 112 -28.16 1.67 -17.96
CA ILE A 112 -28.97 0.46 -17.73
C ILE A 112 -29.74 0.00 -18.98
N HIS A 113 -30.06 0.91 -19.88
CA HIS A 113 -30.74 0.59 -21.13
C HIS A 113 -29.90 -0.21 -22.12
N LEU A 114 -28.57 -0.12 -21.99
CA LEU A 114 -27.59 -0.83 -22.81
C LEU A 114 -26.92 -2.00 -22.06
N ASP A 115 -27.06 -2.04 -20.73
CA ASP A 115 -26.58 -3.13 -19.87
C ASP A 115 -27.70 -3.59 -18.91
N ARG A 116 -28.61 -4.41 -19.42
CA ARG A 116 -29.74 -4.94 -18.64
C ARG A 116 -29.32 -5.88 -17.52
N GLU A 117 -28.12 -6.45 -17.61
CA GLU A 117 -27.57 -7.39 -16.64
C GLU A 117 -26.74 -6.70 -15.54
N ALA A 118 -26.64 -5.36 -15.56
CA ALA A 118 -25.79 -4.59 -14.64
C ALA A 118 -26.01 -4.92 -13.15
N ASN A 119 -27.26 -5.22 -12.76
CA ASN A 119 -27.64 -5.54 -11.38
C ASN A 119 -27.77 -7.04 -11.08
N SER A 120 -27.52 -7.91 -12.03
CA SER A 120 -27.72 -9.37 -11.88
C SER A 120 -26.47 -10.21 -12.14
N SER A 121 -25.84 -10.06 -13.29
CA SER A 121 -24.75 -10.94 -13.73
C SER A 121 -23.61 -10.24 -14.47
N ARG A 122 -23.50 -8.90 -14.37
CA ARG A 122 -22.42 -8.14 -15.02
C ARG A 122 -21.04 -8.69 -14.63
N SER A 123 -20.24 -9.00 -15.63
CA SER A 123 -18.80 -9.18 -15.49
C SER A 123 -18.08 -7.95 -16.03
N VAL A 124 -16.94 -7.60 -15.44
CA VAL A 124 -16.10 -6.48 -15.88
C VAL A 124 -14.85 -7.03 -16.53
N ASN A 125 -14.63 -6.72 -17.80
CA ASN A 125 -13.40 -7.05 -18.49
C ASN A 125 -12.34 -5.98 -18.19
N PRO A 126 -11.25 -6.30 -17.47
CA PRO A 126 -10.24 -5.31 -17.07
C PRO A 126 -9.48 -4.70 -18.25
N GLN A 127 -9.50 -5.33 -19.42
CA GLN A 127 -8.81 -4.84 -20.62
C GLN A 127 -9.63 -3.81 -21.40
N THR A 128 -10.96 -3.87 -21.34
CA THR A 128 -11.84 -3.09 -22.22
C THR A 128 -12.79 -2.16 -21.47
N ASP A 129 -13.23 -2.52 -20.27
CA ASP A 129 -14.36 -1.89 -19.61
C ASP A 129 -13.96 -0.83 -18.59
N ILE A 130 -12.69 -0.83 -18.13
CA ILE A 130 -12.19 0.06 -17.06
C ILE A 130 -11.18 1.10 -17.56
N LEU A 131 -11.23 1.45 -18.82
CA LEU A 131 -10.34 2.47 -19.39
C LEU A 131 -10.83 3.86 -18.96
N PRO A 132 -10.05 4.60 -18.14
CA PRO A 132 -10.45 5.93 -17.69
C PRO A 132 -10.45 6.93 -18.85
N LEU A 133 -11.49 7.75 -18.88
CA LEU A 133 -11.66 8.85 -19.80
C LEU A 133 -11.10 10.12 -19.17
N LEU A 134 -10.23 10.82 -19.88
CA LEU A 134 -9.56 12.03 -19.39
C LEU A 134 -10.08 13.31 -20.04
N CYS A 135 -10.29 13.32 -21.35
CA CYS A 135 -10.81 14.51 -22.03
C CYS A 135 -11.44 14.17 -23.37
N LEU A 136 -12.10 15.18 -23.95
CA LEU A 136 -12.49 15.25 -25.36
C LEU A 136 -11.41 16.04 -26.08
N PRO A 137 -10.60 15.41 -26.96
CA PRO A 137 -9.61 16.13 -27.76
C PRO A 137 -10.29 17.22 -28.59
N GLY A 138 -9.70 18.43 -28.60
CA GLY A 138 -10.11 19.50 -29.50
C GLY A 138 -9.55 19.32 -30.91
N ASP A 139 -9.80 20.30 -31.79
CA ASP A 139 -9.17 20.38 -33.10
C ASP A 139 -7.68 20.73 -32.94
N GLY A 140 -6.79 19.71 -32.91
CA GLY A 140 -5.36 19.91 -32.70
C GLY A 140 -4.58 18.62 -32.58
N GLU A 141 -3.44 18.68 -31.89
CA GLU A 141 -2.63 17.48 -31.60
C GLU A 141 -3.37 16.56 -30.61
N GLU A 142 -3.31 15.26 -30.85
CA GLU A 142 -3.86 14.28 -29.92
C GLU A 142 -3.12 14.36 -28.58
N PRO A 143 -3.85 14.34 -27.44
CA PRO A 143 -3.23 14.31 -26.13
C PRO A 143 -2.32 13.09 -25.98
N ALA A 144 -1.18 13.27 -25.31
CA ALA A 144 -0.27 12.18 -24.97
C ALA A 144 0.10 12.31 -23.49
N LEU A 145 0.01 11.22 -22.74
CA LEU A 145 0.28 11.23 -21.31
C LEU A 145 1.67 11.78 -20.97
N ARG A 146 2.70 11.40 -21.76
CA ARG A 146 4.07 11.87 -21.52
C ARG A 146 4.20 13.39 -21.68
N THR A 147 3.44 14.00 -22.59
CA THR A 147 3.37 15.47 -22.75
C THR A 147 2.70 16.11 -21.54
N LEU A 148 1.56 15.60 -21.10
CA LEU A 148 0.87 16.08 -19.90
C LEU A 148 1.74 15.99 -18.65
N LEU A 149 2.48 14.90 -18.49
CA LEU A 149 3.44 14.73 -17.37
C LEU A 149 4.59 15.73 -17.45
N ALA A 150 5.13 15.99 -18.66
CA ALA A 150 6.18 17.00 -18.83
C ALA A 150 5.70 18.40 -18.46
N GLU A 151 4.48 18.77 -18.85
CA GLU A 151 3.84 20.04 -18.47
C GLU A 151 3.62 20.11 -16.94
N HIS A 152 3.13 19.05 -16.34
CA HIS A 152 2.97 18.98 -14.89
C HIS A 152 4.31 19.13 -14.15
N LEU A 153 5.37 18.45 -14.60
CA LEU A 153 6.71 18.59 -14.01
C LEU A 153 7.22 20.04 -14.12
N ARG A 154 6.97 20.73 -15.27
CA ARG A 154 7.31 22.16 -15.43
C ARG A 154 6.53 23.04 -14.45
N SER A 155 5.25 22.75 -14.20
CA SER A 155 4.44 23.48 -13.22
C SER A 155 4.98 23.36 -11.79
N LEU A 156 5.69 22.25 -11.48
CA LEU A 156 6.40 22.02 -10.23
C LEU A 156 7.79 22.70 -10.18
N GLY A 157 8.16 23.48 -11.19
CA GLY A 157 9.46 24.15 -11.29
C GLY A 157 10.61 23.24 -11.73
N LEU A 158 10.30 22.05 -12.26
CA LEU A 158 11.27 21.13 -12.83
C LEU A 158 11.43 21.41 -14.34
N ASP A 159 12.57 21.02 -14.91
CA ASP A 159 12.89 21.28 -16.33
C ASP A 159 13.12 19.96 -17.09
N PRO A 160 12.05 19.18 -17.36
CA PRO A 160 12.17 17.95 -18.14
C PRO A 160 12.43 18.26 -19.62
N VAL A 161 13.40 17.56 -20.21
CA VAL A 161 13.58 17.51 -21.67
C VAL A 161 12.61 16.49 -22.24
N GLU A 162 12.59 15.28 -21.65
CA GLU A 162 11.74 14.19 -22.08
C GLU A 162 11.33 13.34 -20.87
N VAL A 163 10.06 12.95 -20.80
CA VAL A 163 9.57 11.92 -19.87
C VAL A 163 9.91 10.55 -20.46
N LEU A 164 10.83 9.86 -19.81
CA LEU A 164 11.35 8.57 -20.29
C LEU A 164 10.46 7.41 -19.87
N ASP A 165 10.02 7.41 -18.59
CA ASP A 165 9.17 6.36 -18.04
C ASP A 165 8.41 6.83 -16.80
N TYR A 166 7.47 6.02 -16.33
CA TYR A 166 6.66 6.33 -15.16
C TYR A 166 6.11 5.05 -14.49
N GLU A 167 5.78 5.19 -13.24
CA GLU A 167 4.97 4.26 -12.45
C GLU A 167 3.82 5.09 -11.87
N LEU A 168 2.65 5.09 -12.54
CA LEU A 168 1.49 5.90 -12.19
C LEU A 168 0.29 5.03 -11.87
N ASN A 169 -0.43 5.43 -10.84
CA ASN A 169 -1.64 4.75 -10.39
C ASN A 169 -2.80 5.74 -10.33
N LEU A 170 -3.99 5.26 -10.69
CA LEU A 170 -5.22 5.99 -10.43
C LEU A 170 -5.63 5.83 -8.98
N TYR A 171 -6.26 6.86 -8.44
CA TYR A 171 -6.89 6.81 -7.12
C TYR A 171 -8.17 7.64 -7.09
N ASP A 172 -9.11 7.24 -6.23
CA ASP A 172 -10.33 7.99 -5.95
C ASP A 172 -10.00 9.23 -5.11
N THR A 173 -10.44 10.40 -5.55
CA THR A 173 -10.21 11.67 -4.87
C THR A 173 -11.12 11.91 -3.68
N GLN A 174 -12.05 10.98 -3.39
CA GLN A 174 -12.93 11.09 -2.22
C GLN A 174 -12.08 11.15 -0.94
N PRO A 175 -12.23 12.20 -0.11
CA PRO A 175 -11.46 12.34 1.11
C PRO A 175 -11.90 11.34 2.19
N PRO A 176 -11.04 11.06 3.18
CA PRO A 176 -11.45 10.32 4.37
C PRO A 176 -12.59 11.00 5.10
N ALA A 177 -13.48 10.21 5.72
CA ALA A 177 -14.62 10.72 6.47
C ALA A 177 -14.92 9.90 7.72
N GLN A 178 -15.49 10.55 8.72
CA GLN A 178 -16.21 9.88 9.79
C GLN A 178 -17.68 9.75 9.39
N VAL A 179 -18.20 8.52 9.41
CA VAL A 179 -19.55 8.17 8.93
C VAL A 179 -20.32 7.45 10.04
N GLY A 180 -21.62 7.43 9.94
CA GLY A 180 -22.54 6.87 10.91
C GLY A 180 -23.30 7.96 11.66
N LEU A 181 -24.36 7.58 12.35
CA LEU A 181 -25.22 8.52 13.08
C LEU A 181 -24.48 9.25 14.21
N GLN A 182 -23.42 8.66 14.75
CA GLN A 182 -22.58 9.21 15.82
C GLN A 182 -21.12 9.31 15.39
N GLY A 183 -20.81 9.12 14.09
CA GLY A 183 -19.44 9.13 13.57
C GLY A 183 -18.64 7.88 13.93
N GLU A 184 -19.30 6.72 14.07
CA GLU A 184 -18.71 5.48 14.57
C GLU A 184 -17.69 4.85 13.60
N PHE A 185 -17.77 5.20 12.32
CA PHE A 185 -16.95 4.60 11.27
C PHE A 185 -15.96 5.59 10.71
N ILE A 186 -14.73 5.15 10.52
CA ILE A 186 -13.73 5.85 9.71
C ILE A 186 -13.74 5.19 8.33
N THR A 187 -14.02 5.96 7.30
CA THR A 187 -13.98 5.50 5.91
C THR A 187 -12.87 6.22 5.15
N SER A 188 -12.03 5.46 4.48
CA SER A 188 -10.97 5.98 3.64
C SER A 188 -10.49 4.91 2.66
N ALA A 189 -9.95 5.32 1.53
CA ALA A 189 -9.12 4.44 0.72
C ALA A 189 -7.83 4.08 1.46
N ARG A 190 -7.24 2.93 1.15
CA ARG A 190 -5.91 2.50 1.60
C ARG A 190 -5.74 2.35 3.12
N LEU A 191 -6.84 2.19 3.88
CA LEU A 191 -6.74 1.78 5.28
C LEU A 191 -6.02 0.44 5.41
N ASP A 192 -6.27 -0.47 4.48
CA ASP A 192 -5.42 -1.60 4.17
C ASP A 192 -4.30 -1.13 3.24
N ASN A 193 -3.03 -1.07 3.67
CA ASN A 193 -2.62 -1.37 5.06
C ASN A 193 -1.86 -0.19 5.71
N LEU A 194 -2.14 1.05 5.26
CA LEU A 194 -1.53 2.24 5.85
C LEU A 194 -1.90 2.43 7.33
N LEU A 195 -3.03 1.84 7.79
CA LEU A 195 -3.40 1.85 9.20
C LEU A 195 -2.36 1.09 10.05
N SER A 196 -1.94 -0.10 9.62
CA SER A 196 -0.91 -0.86 10.32
C SER A 196 0.47 -0.21 10.24
N CYS A 197 0.81 0.41 9.10
CA CYS A 197 2.02 1.23 8.98
C CYS A 197 2.02 2.38 9.99
N TYR A 198 0.91 3.10 10.11
CA TYR A 198 0.76 4.21 11.05
C TYR A 198 0.83 3.75 12.51
N THR A 199 0.08 2.73 12.89
CA THR A 199 0.05 2.23 14.27
C THR A 199 1.39 1.65 14.68
N GLY A 200 2.06 0.91 13.79
CA GLY A 200 3.42 0.41 14.00
C GLY A 200 4.46 1.53 14.18
N LEU A 201 4.36 2.60 13.37
CA LEU A 201 5.22 3.77 13.51
C LEU A 201 4.98 4.49 14.85
N ARG A 202 3.72 4.69 15.23
CA ARG A 202 3.38 5.31 16.53
C ARG A 202 3.92 4.47 17.69
N ALA A 203 3.72 3.15 17.66
CA ALA A 203 4.27 2.25 18.68
C ALA A 203 5.81 2.34 18.79
N LEU A 204 6.52 2.40 17.66
CA LEU A 204 7.97 2.57 17.65
C LEU A 204 8.41 3.91 18.25
N LEU A 205 7.74 5.01 17.88
CA LEU A 205 8.08 6.38 18.34
C LEU A 205 7.76 6.59 19.83
N GLU A 206 6.66 6.03 20.31
CA GLU A 206 6.18 6.17 21.69
C GLU A 206 6.79 5.17 22.67
N SER A 207 7.52 4.15 22.16
CA SER A 207 8.20 3.17 23.00
C SER A 207 9.22 3.83 23.95
N ASP A 208 9.30 3.34 25.19
CA ASP A 208 10.23 3.83 26.22
C ASP A 208 11.72 3.55 25.89
N GLY A 209 11.96 2.73 24.86
CA GLY A 209 13.28 2.37 24.35
C GLY A 209 14.08 1.38 25.19
N ARG A 210 13.48 0.78 26.20
CA ARG A 210 14.12 -0.28 26.99
C ARG A 210 14.41 -1.52 26.16
N GLN A 211 13.53 -1.80 25.19
CA GLN A 211 13.68 -2.91 24.26
C GLN A 211 14.03 -2.41 22.86
N PRO A 212 14.97 -3.06 22.17
CA PRO A 212 15.22 -2.75 20.78
C PRO A 212 14.00 -3.11 19.94
N ALA A 213 13.63 -2.21 19.01
CA ALA A 213 12.42 -2.36 18.22
C ALA A 213 12.65 -1.99 16.76
N LEU A 214 11.85 -2.59 15.87
CA LEU A 214 11.91 -2.34 14.43
C LEU A 214 10.51 -2.36 13.82
N LEU A 215 10.25 -1.41 12.94
CA LEU A 215 9.13 -1.41 12.02
C LEU A 215 9.65 -1.67 10.61
N VAL A 216 9.02 -2.58 9.89
CA VAL A 216 9.20 -2.76 8.44
C VAL A 216 7.86 -2.57 7.74
N CYS A 217 7.82 -1.67 6.78
CA CYS A 217 6.69 -1.48 5.86
C CYS A 217 7.17 -1.82 4.46
N ASN A 218 6.68 -2.92 3.90
CA ASN A 218 7.08 -3.40 2.59
C ASN A 218 6.10 -2.93 1.51
N ASP A 219 6.60 -2.77 0.30
CA ASP A 219 5.79 -2.60 -0.91
C ASP A 219 5.49 -3.98 -1.54
N HIS A 220 4.57 -4.03 -2.51
CA HIS A 220 4.24 -5.19 -3.33
C HIS A 220 3.65 -6.40 -2.58
N GLU A 221 3.02 -6.19 -1.42
CA GLU A 221 2.29 -7.26 -0.72
C GLU A 221 1.14 -7.76 -1.58
N GLU A 222 0.37 -6.85 -2.15
CA GLU A 222 -0.84 -7.09 -2.94
C GLU A 222 -0.60 -7.90 -4.23
N VAL A 223 0.66 -8.03 -4.64
CA VAL A 223 1.09 -8.81 -5.81
C VAL A 223 2.06 -9.94 -5.45
N GLY A 224 2.11 -10.34 -4.16
CA GLY A 224 2.80 -11.54 -3.69
C GLY A 224 4.20 -11.32 -3.14
N SER A 225 4.63 -10.09 -2.88
CA SER A 225 5.86 -9.73 -2.15
C SER A 225 7.20 -10.14 -2.81
N VAL A 226 7.20 -10.68 -4.03
CA VAL A 226 8.39 -11.23 -4.71
C VAL A 226 9.12 -10.11 -5.48
N SER A 227 9.69 -9.16 -4.78
CA SER A 227 10.48 -8.07 -5.38
C SER A 227 11.61 -7.65 -4.45
N ALA A 228 12.53 -6.80 -4.93
CA ALA A 228 13.61 -6.26 -4.09
C ALA A 228 13.10 -5.40 -2.92
N ALA A 229 11.88 -4.84 -3.04
CA ALA A 229 11.22 -4.00 -2.03
C ALA A 229 10.17 -4.79 -1.21
N GLY A 230 9.67 -5.91 -1.73
CA GLY A 230 8.70 -6.78 -1.08
C GLY A 230 9.25 -7.56 0.11
N ALA A 231 8.35 -8.14 0.90
CA ALA A 231 8.70 -8.86 2.13
C ALA A 231 9.54 -10.13 1.89
N GLN A 232 9.40 -10.78 0.73
CA GLN A 232 10.22 -11.92 0.33
C GLN A 232 11.60 -11.52 -0.25
N GLY A 233 11.80 -10.22 -0.47
CA GLY A 233 13.07 -9.68 -0.94
C GLY A 233 14.13 -9.57 0.17
N PRO A 234 15.33 -9.11 -0.18
CA PRO A 234 16.44 -9.06 0.76
C PRO A 234 16.43 -7.87 1.72
N PHE A 235 15.41 -7.00 1.69
CA PHE A 235 15.46 -5.71 2.37
C PHE A 235 15.61 -5.84 3.89
N LEU A 236 14.67 -6.48 4.56
CA LEU A 236 14.72 -6.68 6.01
C LEU A 236 15.96 -7.47 6.41
N ARG A 237 16.27 -8.56 5.70
CA ARG A 237 17.46 -9.37 5.96
C ARG A 237 18.76 -8.56 5.88
N SER A 238 18.88 -7.68 4.88
CA SER A 238 20.05 -6.81 4.73
C SER A 238 20.21 -5.84 5.91
N VAL A 239 19.10 -5.31 6.43
CA VAL A 239 19.11 -4.43 7.60
C VAL A 239 19.50 -5.20 8.85
N LEU A 240 18.90 -6.37 9.10
CA LEU A 240 19.25 -7.22 10.26
C LEU A 240 20.72 -7.66 10.24
N SER A 241 21.23 -8.08 9.09
CA SER A 241 22.64 -8.43 8.92
C SER A 241 23.56 -7.23 9.20
N ARG A 242 23.15 -6.03 8.80
CA ARG A 242 23.91 -4.80 9.08
C ARG A 242 23.88 -4.41 10.55
N ILE A 243 22.76 -4.63 11.24
CA ILE A 243 22.64 -4.41 12.70
C ILE A 243 23.55 -5.37 13.45
N ALA A 244 23.49 -6.65 13.11
CA ALA A 244 24.24 -7.71 13.77
C ALA A 244 25.76 -7.58 13.56
N GLY A 245 26.20 -7.30 12.33
CA GLY A 245 27.59 -7.16 11.96
C GLY A 245 28.24 -8.44 11.44
N ASP A 246 27.88 -9.60 11.93
CA ASP A 246 28.34 -10.90 11.47
C ASP A 246 27.20 -11.94 11.43
N ALA A 247 27.44 -13.10 10.84
CA ALA A 247 26.42 -14.10 10.59
C ALA A 247 25.94 -14.80 11.88
N GLU A 248 26.82 -15.07 12.84
CA GLU A 248 26.48 -15.72 14.11
C GLU A 248 25.62 -14.80 14.97
N THR A 249 26.04 -13.55 15.12
CA THR A 249 25.27 -12.52 15.83
C THR A 249 23.91 -12.30 15.17
N CYS A 250 23.84 -12.35 13.82
CA CYS A 250 22.58 -12.24 13.09
C CYS A 250 21.64 -13.41 13.37
N ALA A 251 22.15 -14.63 13.41
CA ALA A 251 21.36 -15.81 13.74
C ALA A 251 20.78 -15.71 15.17
N CYS A 252 21.61 -15.34 16.14
CA CYS A 252 21.18 -15.11 17.53
C CYS A 252 20.15 -13.96 17.64
N LEU A 253 20.36 -12.86 16.91
CA LEU A 253 19.43 -11.74 16.86
C LEU A 253 18.06 -12.19 16.37
N VAL A 254 18.02 -12.93 15.25
CA VAL A 254 16.77 -13.40 14.64
C VAL A 254 16.05 -14.39 15.56
N ASP A 255 16.77 -15.36 16.13
CA ASP A 255 16.21 -16.37 17.04
C ASP A 255 15.52 -15.75 18.27
N ARG A 256 16.09 -14.69 18.82
CA ARG A 256 15.55 -13.95 19.98
C ARG A 256 14.53 -12.89 19.63
N SER A 257 14.29 -12.66 18.35
CA SER A 257 13.35 -11.65 17.86
C SER A 257 11.93 -12.18 17.72
N MET A 258 10.96 -11.28 17.73
CA MET A 258 9.57 -11.56 17.42
C MET A 258 9.04 -10.53 16.42
N LEU A 259 8.38 -11.01 15.36
CA LEU A 259 7.69 -10.19 14.37
C LEU A 259 6.18 -10.35 14.49
N ILE A 260 5.48 -9.26 14.69
CA ILE A 260 4.02 -9.17 14.51
C ILE A 260 3.78 -8.69 13.08
N SER A 261 3.27 -9.58 12.23
CA SER A 261 2.80 -9.21 10.89
C SER A 261 1.41 -8.62 11.03
N ALA A 262 1.31 -7.31 10.83
CA ALA A 262 0.09 -6.54 11.00
C ALA A 262 -0.54 -6.24 9.63
N ASP A 263 -1.80 -6.64 9.50
CA ASP A 263 -2.58 -6.49 8.29
C ASP A 263 -4.06 -6.43 8.64
N ASN A 264 -4.88 -5.74 7.86
CA ASN A 264 -6.29 -5.59 8.15
C ASN A 264 -7.03 -6.93 8.06
N ALA A 265 -8.12 -7.06 8.81
CA ALA A 265 -8.97 -8.24 8.81
C ALA A 265 -10.38 -7.90 8.32
N HIS A 266 -11.01 -8.87 7.65
CA HIS A 266 -12.40 -8.76 7.24
C HIS A 266 -13.33 -8.94 8.45
N ALA A 267 -14.08 -7.92 8.81
CA ALA A 267 -15.18 -8.08 9.76
C ALA A 267 -16.36 -8.82 9.12
N VAL A 268 -17.17 -9.49 9.92
CA VAL A 268 -18.42 -10.08 9.46
C VAL A 268 -19.28 -9.00 8.82
N HIS A 269 -19.59 -9.20 7.54
CA HIS A 269 -20.46 -8.31 6.79
C HIS A 269 -21.93 -8.63 7.15
N PRO A 270 -22.74 -7.68 7.65
CA PRO A 270 -24.10 -7.98 8.11
C PRO A 270 -25.02 -8.57 7.03
N ASN A 271 -24.81 -8.22 5.77
CA ASN A 271 -25.60 -8.75 4.66
C ASN A 271 -25.05 -10.06 4.08
N PHE A 272 -23.87 -10.53 4.52
CA PHE A 272 -23.18 -11.71 4.01
C PHE A 272 -22.55 -12.51 5.16
N ALA A 273 -23.23 -12.60 6.29
CA ALA A 273 -22.73 -13.28 7.49
C ALA A 273 -22.44 -14.78 7.26
N ASP A 274 -23.14 -15.40 6.29
CA ASP A 274 -22.95 -16.77 5.85
C ASP A 274 -21.56 -17.05 5.22
N ARG A 275 -20.81 -16.02 4.88
CA ARG A 275 -19.42 -16.14 4.39
C ARG A 275 -18.39 -16.34 5.49
N HIS A 276 -18.78 -16.24 6.74
CA HIS A 276 -17.92 -16.39 7.90
C HIS A 276 -18.33 -17.60 8.75
N ASP A 277 -17.36 -18.14 9.50
CA ASP A 277 -17.67 -19.11 10.55
C ASP A 277 -18.53 -18.46 11.64
N GLY A 278 -19.55 -19.21 12.11
CA GLY A 278 -20.52 -18.69 13.09
C GLY A 278 -19.94 -18.38 14.47
N ASN A 279 -18.78 -18.96 14.83
CA ASN A 279 -18.17 -18.84 16.15
C ASN A 279 -16.93 -17.92 16.17
N HIS A 280 -16.29 -17.70 15.02
CA HIS A 280 -14.99 -17.03 14.94
C HIS A 280 -15.01 -15.72 14.12
N GLY A 281 -16.18 -15.24 13.74
CA GLY A 281 -16.33 -14.04 12.90
C GLY A 281 -15.80 -12.78 13.61
N PRO A 282 -14.83 -12.05 13.03
CA PRO A 282 -14.37 -10.76 13.56
C PRO A 282 -15.49 -9.72 13.55
N ARG A 283 -15.51 -8.82 14.52
CA ARG A 283 -16.51 -7.74 14.60
C ARG A 283 -15.88 -6.37 14.48
N LEU A 284 -16.55 -5.45 13.82
CA LEU A 284 -16.14 -4.04 13.84
C LEU A 284 -16.09 -3.53 15.27
N GLY A 285 -15.01 -2.82 15.62
CA GLY A 285 -14.80 -2.34 16.99
C GLY A 285 -14.43 -3.40 18.00
N GLY A 286 -14.26 -4.67 17.59
CA GLY A 286 -13.96 -5.80 18.47
C GLY A 286 -12.48 -5.95 18.87
N GLY A 287 -11.61 -5.06 18.39
CA GLY A 287 -10.16 -5.11 18.64
C GLY A 287 -9.38 -5.83 17.55
N PRO A 288 -8.07 -6.03 17.73
CA PRO A 288 -7.21 -6.77 16.82
C PRO A 288 -7.67 -8.23 16.63
N VAL A 289 -7.43 -8.76 15.45
CA VAL A 289 -7.79 -10.13 15.08
C VAL A 289 -6.54 -10.99 14.97
N ILE A 290 -6.45 -12.09 15.71
CA ILE A 290 -5.39 -13.08 15.54
C ILE A 290 -5.78 -14.00 14.38
N LYS A 291 -5.05 -13.88 13.25
CA LYS A 291 -5.26 -14.71 12.05
C LYS A 291 -4.54 -16.05 12.21
N LEU A 292 -5.28 -17.16 12.07
CA LEU A 292 -4.77 -18.52 12.07
C LEU A 292 -5.04 -19.19 10.72
N ASN A 293 -4.12 -20.01 10.26
CA ASN A 293 -4.27 -20.73 9.00
C ASN A 293 -3.70 -22.14 9.09
N VAL A 294 -4.54 -23.15 8.87
CA VAL A 294 -4.12 -24.58 8.97
C VAL A 294 -3.07 -24.98 7.91
N ASN A 295 -3.03 -24.28 6.78
CA ASN A 295 -2.03 -24.49 5.75
C ASN A 295 -0.71 -23.72 6.01
N GLN A 296 -0.56 -23.16 7.21
CA GLN A 296 0.62 -22.41 7.65
C GLN A 296 1.00 -21.24 6.73
N ARG A 297 0.00 -20.58 6.15
CA ARG A 297 0.20 -19.31 5.42
C ARG A 297 0.41 -18.14 6.36
N TYR A 298 -0.04 -18.27 7.62
CA TYR A 298 0.26 -17.37 8.73
C TYR A 298 1.14 -18.09 9.74
N ALA A 299 2.13 -17.41 10.29
CA ALA A 299 3.07 -17.98 11.25
C ALA A 299 2.52 -18.06 12.69
N SER A 300 1.29 -17.61 12.92
CA SER A 300 0.63 -17.68 14.23
C SER A 300 0.49 -19.12 14.72
N ASN A 301 0.83 -19.35 15.97
CA ASN A 301 0.68 -20.61 16.69
C ASN A 301 0.09 -20.38 18.09
N SER A 302 -0.09 -21.44 18.88
CA SER A 302 -0.70 -21.33 20.21
C SER A 302 0.11 -20.44 21.17
N GLU A 303 1.43 -20.49 21.11
CA GLU A 303 2.33 -19.73 21.99
C GLU A 303 2.27 -18.24 21.64
N THR A 304 2.46 -17.87 20.38
CA THR A 304 2.43 -16.48 19.94
C THR A 304 1.04 -15.86 20.08
N SER A 305 -0.02 -16.63 19.84
CA SER A 305 -1.40 -16.21 20.06
C SER A 305 -1.71 -15.97 21.53
N ALA A 306 -1.24 -16.86 22.42
CA ALA A 306 -1.40 -16.72 23.86
C ALA A 306 -0.67 -15.48 24.40
N LEU A 307 0.57 -15.26 23.95
CA LEU A 307 1.34 -14.06 24.29
C LEU A 307 0.61 -12.79 23.87
N PHE A 308 0.11 -12.74 22.62
CA PHE A 308 -0.61 -11.56 22.13
C PHE A 308 -1.87 -11.28 22.95
N ARG A 309 -2.68 -12.33 23.28
CA ARG A 309 -3.87 -12.19 24.13
C ARG A 309 -3.52 -11.71 25.54
N GLN A 310 -2.43 -12.21 26.10
CA GLN A 310 -1.97 -11.78 27.43
C GLN A 310 -1.59 -10.30 27.45
N LEU A 311 -0.84 -9.85 26.43
CA LEU A 311 -0.44 -8.44 26.29
C LEU A 311 -1.64 -7.53 26.07
N ALA A 312 -2.57 -7.91 25.19
CA ALA A 312 -3.79 -7.17 24.94
C ALA A 312 -4.64 -7.03 26.22
N GLY A 313 -4.78 -8.13 27.00
CA GLY A 313 -5.48 -8.12 28.28
C GLY A 313 -4.86 -7.20 29.33
N GLN A 314 -3.51 -7.07 29.36
CA GLN A 314 -2.81 -6.16 30.27
C GLN A 314 -3.11 -4.68 29.98
N VAL A 315 -3.43 -4.34 28.74
CA VAL A 315 -3.76 -2.95 28.31
C VAL A 315 -5.26 -2.74 28.10
N GLY A 316 -6.09 -3.75 28.45
CA GLY A 316 -7.55 -3.64 28.35
C GLY A 316 -8.09 -3.65 26.92
N VAL A 317 -7.36 -4.18 25.95
CA VAL A 317 -7.77 -4.27 24.54
C VAL A 317 -8.38 -5.66 24.30
N PRO A 318 -9.62 -5.75 23.81
CA PRO A 318 -10.22 -7.03 23.42
C PRO A 318 -9.51 -7.62 22.19
N VAL A 319 -9.50 -8.99 22.08
CA VAL A 319 -8.88 -9.74 20.96
C VAL A 319 -9.74 -10.94 20.60
#